data_0d88eda449d4a3576822c51121fc3833
#
_entry.id   0d88eda449d4a3576822c51121fc3833
#
_cell.length_a   1.000
_cell.length_b   1.000
_cell.length_c   1.000
_cell.angle_alpha   90.00
_cell.angle_beta   90.00
_cell.angle_gamma   90.00
#
_symmetry.space_group_name_H-M   'P 1'
#
loop_
_entity.id
_entity.type
_entity.pdbx_description
1 polymer ?
#
loop_
_entity_poly.entity_id
_entity_poly.type
_entity_poly.pdbx_seq_one_letter_code
_entity_poly.pdbx_strand_id
1 'polypeptide(L)'
;MPGKSSLEWHRHYRDRREELEDFWGRRASAPNLRARYRVFGASVSMASNHECAAAAFELSHPQFSQVPGNADDLPGYELQFAVDPGRETTDVPDDLSTHMRRFGGGDWLLIDAGIWGSAHIDLRARTAHFILSPALARRPDLISSCMNTVILNLFIGSAGAGMLHASCLLKEGGERMLLMMAPHNTGKSTTALRLVQAGYRLLTDSMVFVRETSAGTQLLGFPVGRIKLRADVRREVVAANAAIEEWLEPEEVRSETKHSLDLRRYRPECVQSEAVLVPPCVDLCLLERTGKLETTLRPALAQTVMEAVVANSLYCDRDEVWLPNLELLSRLVEGADCFHLAAGTDVASLVGVIEGMGERP
;
A
#
# COMPACT_ATOMS: atom_id res chain seq x y z
N MET A 1 -7.51 -24.84 -15.64
CA MET A 1 -6.74 -26.12 -15.51
C MET A 1 -6.81 -26.56 -14.05
N PRO A 2 -7.60 -27.55 -13.69
CA PRO A 2 -7.65 -28.05 -12.32
C PRO A 2 -6.51 -29.05 -12.08
N GLY A 3 -5.84 -28.97 -10.95
CA GLY A 3 -5.09 -30.07 -10.37
C GLY A 3 -3.57 -30.02 -10.31
N LYS A 4 -2.89 -28.93 -10.67
CA LYS A 4 -1.45 -28.85 -10.41
C LYS A 4 -1.18 -28.42 -8.97
N SER A 5 -0.29 -29.11 -8.26
CA SER A 5 0.20 -28.69 -6.94
C SER A 5 1.00 -27.39 -7.04
N SER A 6 1.14 -26.67 -5.93
CA SER A 6 1.97 -25.44 -5.89
C SER A 6 3.41 -25.71 -6.38
N LEU A 7 3.94 -26.91 -6.16
CA LEU A 7 5.27 -27.33 -6.58
C LEU A 7 5.38 -27.52 -8.11
N GLU A 8 4.31 -28.01 -8.75
CA GLU A 8 4.25 -28.16 -10.23
C GLU A 8 4.10 -26.79 -10.90
N TRP A 9 3.36 -25.88 -10.29
CA TRP A 9 3.30 -24.48 -10.72
C TRP A 9 4.66 -23.80 -10.57
N HIS A 10 5.35 -24.01 -9.44
CA HIS A 10 6.71 -23.50 -9.22
C HIS A 10 7.68 -23.93 -10.31
N ARG A 11 7.70 -25.25 -10.65
CA ARG A 11 8.54 -25.79 -11.74
C ARG A 11 8.16 -25.17 -13.08
N HIS A 12 6.88 -25.13 -13.38
CA HIS A 12 6.39 -24.59 -14.65
C HIS A 12 6.83 -23.13 -14.88
N TYR A 13 6.82 -22.29 -13.84
CA TYR A 13 7.22 -20.89 -13.97
C TYR A 13 8.74 -20.70 -13.91
N ARG A 14 9.45 -21.48 -13.11
CA ARG A 14 10.90 -21.48 -13.13
C ARG A 14 11.46 -21.86 -14.50
N ASP A 15 10.88 -22.86 -15.11
CA ASP A 15 11.31 -23.37 -16.43
C ASP A 15 10.92 -22.40 -17.56
N ARG A 16 9.99 -21.48 -17.33
CA ARG A 16 9.63 -20.39 -18.26
C ARG A 16 10.38 -19.09 -18.04
N ARG A 17 11.29 -19.03 -17.09
CA ARG A 17 12.08 -17.82 -16.82
C ARG A 17 12.85 -17.36 -18.06
N GLU A 18 13.43 -18.28 -18.79
CA GLU A 18 14.12 -18.01 -20.07
C GLU A 18 13.19 -17.42 -21.14
N GLU A 19 11.90 -17.78 -21.10
CA GLU A 19 10.90 -17.19 -22.00
C GLU A 19 10.57 -15.73 -21.64
N LEU A 20 10.77 -15.33 -20.37
CA LEU A 20 10.56 -13.97 -19.91
C LEU A 20 11.77 -13.07 -20.15
N GLU A 21 12.99 -13.63 -20.25
CA GLU A 21 14.20 -12.89 -20.60
C GLU A 21 14.07 -12.28 -22.01
N ASP A 22 13.35 -12.96 -22.92
CA ASP A 22 13.01 -12.44 -24.26
C ASP A 22 11.52 -12.03 -24.33
N PHE A 23 11.05 -11.29 -23.32
CA PHE A 23 9.64 -10.94 -23.17
C PHE A 23 9.02 -10.30 -24.43
N TRP A 24 9.78 -9.45 -25.12
CA TRP A 24 9.31 -8.76 -26.32
C TRP A 24 9.64 -9.49 -27.64
N GLY A 25 10.68 -10.31 -27.68
CA GLY A 25 11.15 -10.95 -28.90
C GLY A 25 10.16 -11.95 -29.51
N ARG A 26 9.26 -12.49 -28.69
CA ARG A 26 8.22 -13.45 -29.10
C ARG A 26 6.84 -12.82 -29.30
N ARG A 27 6.75 -11.48 -29.27
CA ARG A 27 5.48 -10.77 -29.40
C ARG A 27 5.42 -10.00 -30.72
N ALA A 28 4.22 -9.97 -31.29
CA ALA A 28 3.97 -9.25 -32.55
C ALA A 28 4.13 -7.73 -32.43
N SER A 29 4.08 -7.19 -31.22
CA SER A 29 4.21 -5.75 -30.95
C SER A 29 5.32 -5.48 -29.94
N ALA A 30 6.32 -4.69 -30.35
CA ALA A 30 7.35 -4.18 -29.44
C ALA A 30 6.80 -3.06 -28.52
N PRO A 31 7.47 -2.75 -27.40
CA PRO A 31 7.07 -1.64 -26.55
C PRO A 31 7.31 -0.32 -27.31
N ASN A 32 6.24 0.45 -27.46
CA ASN A 32 6.28 1.78 -28.08
C ASN A 32 6.12 2.92 -27.07
N LEU A 33 5.76 2.58 -25.83
CA LEU A 33 5.57 3.49 -24.71
C LEU A 33 6.58 3.17 -23.62
N ARG A 34 7.23 4.21 -23.11
CA ARG A 34 8.16 4.11 -22.00
C ARG A 34 7.89 5.24 -21.03
N ALA A 35 7.86 4.92 -19.74
CA ALA A 35 7.76 5.88 -18.65
C ALA A 35 8.72 5.50 -17.53
N ARG A 36 9.17 6.48 -16.78
CA ARG A 36 10.00 6.26 -15.60
C ARG A 36 9.45 7.10 -14.46
N TYR A 37 9.35 6.47 -13.31
CA TYR A 37 8.84 7.10 -12.08
C TYR A 37 9.86 6.95 -10.96
N ARG A 38 9.87 7.92 -10.05
CA ARG A 38 10.61 7.80 -8.80
C ARG A 38 9.64 7.33 -7.72
N VAL A 39 9.88 6.13 -7.21
CA VAL A 39 9.03 5.47 -6.22
C VAL A 39 9.87 5.09 -5.02
N PHE A 40 9.62 5.66 -3.85
CA PHE A 40 10.36 5.39 -2.61
C PHE A 40 11.89 5.53 -2.73
N GLY A 41 12.38 6.43 -3.59
CA GLY A 41 13.81 6.60 -3.83
C GLY A 41 14.42 5.58 -4.78
N ALA A 42 13.62 4.69 -5.36
CA ALA A 42 14.02 3.82 -6.45
C ALA A 42 13.48 4.32 -7.79
N SER A 43 14.13 3.94 -8.87
CA SER A 43 13.64 4.16 -10.24
C SER A 43 12.72 3.00 -10.64
N VAL A 44 11.51 3.30 -11.09
CA VAL A 44 10.61 2.31 -11.70
C VAL A 44 10.50 2.63 -13.18
N SER A 45 11.11 1.80 -14.02
CA SER A 45 11.03 1.89 -15.48
C SER A 45 9.86 1.04 -15.96
N MET A 46 9.05 1.62 -16.82
CA MET A 46 7.90 0.96 -17.42
C MET A 46 8.03 0.92 -18.94
N ALA A 47 7.78 -0.23 -19.54
CA ALA A 47 7.70 -0.43 -20.97
C ALA A 47 6.37 -1.08 -21.33
N SER A 48 5.66 -0.56 -22.33
CA SER A 48 4.34 -1.06 -22.73
C SER A 48 4.10 -0.91 -24.22
N ASN A 49 3.30 -1.79 -24.80
CA ASN A 49 2.73 -1.63 -26.14
C ASN A 49 1.34 -0.96 -26.11
N HIS A 50 0.87 -0.49 -24.94
CA HIS A 50 -0.44 0.13 -24.78
C HIS A 50 -0.41 1.15 -23.63
N GLU A 51 -1.17 2.22 -23.75
CA GLU A 51 -1.21 3.32 -22.76
C GLU A 51 -1.79 2.94 -21.39
N CYS A 52 -2.54 1.86 -21.30
CA CYS A 52 -3.19 1.42 -20.05
C CYS A 52 -2.23 1.28 -18.85
N ALA A 53 -0.98 0.96 -19.09
CA ALA A 53 0.01 0.78 -18.03
C ALA A 53 0.33 2.10 -17.33
N ALA A 54 0.59 3.17 -18.07
CA ALA A 54 0.84 4.50 -17.53
C ALA A 54 -0.42 5.03 -16.81
N ALA A 55 -1.58 4.92 -17.45
CA ALA A 55 -2.87 5.33 -16.86
C ALA A 55 -3.16 4.59 -15.55
N ALA A 56 -2.92 3.27 -15.49
CA ALA A 56 -3.11 2.49 -14.28
C ALA A 56 -2.11 2.88 -13.17
N PHE A 57 -0.87 3.19 -13.53
CA PHE A 57 0.14 3.62 -12.56
C PHE A 57 -0.21 4.99 -11.98
N GLU A 58 -0.55 5.96 -12.80
CA GLU A 58 -0.95 7.30 -12.37
C GLU A 58 -2.22 7.29 -11.53
N LEU A 59 -3.17 6.43 -11.86
CA LEU A 59 -4.37 6.23 -11.05
C LEU A 59 -4.05 5.65 -9.66
N SER A 60 -3.09 4.71 -9.59
CA SER A 60 -2.70 4.07 -8.32
C SER A 60 -1.81 4.93 -7.47
N HIS A 61 -0.88 5.65 -8.10
CA HIS A 61 0.29 6.25 -7.47
C HIS A 61 0.53 7.69 -7.95
N PRO A 62 -0.49 8.57 -7.88
CA PRO A 62 -0.35 9.95 -8.36
C PRO A 62 0.68 10.77 -7.57
N GLN A 63 1.11 10.27 -6.40
CA GLN A 63 2.17 10.88 -5.58
C GLN A 63 3.58 10.64 -6.14
N PHE A 64 3.74 9.75 -7.12
CA PHE A 64 5.05 9.47 -7.70
C PHE A 64 5.22 10.28 -8.98
N SER A 65 6.24 11.12 -9.00
CA SER A 65 6.53 11.94 -10.15
C SER A 65 7.18 11.14 -11.27
N GLN A 66 6.76 11.39 -12.49
CA GLN A 66 7.50 10.96 -13.67
C GLN A 66 8.82 11.72 -13.73
N VAL A 67 9.92 11.01 -13.98
CA VAL A 67 11.25 11.60 -14.09
C VAL A 67 11.80 11.49 -15.50
N PRO A 68 12.55 12.50 -15.98
CA PRO A 68 13.25 12.42 -17.25
C PRO A 68 14.30 11.29 -17.29
N GLY A 69 14.58 10.78 -18.46
CA GLY A 69 15.24 9.51 -18.75
C GLY A 69 16.64 9.19 -18.23
N ASN A 70 17.33 10.05 -17.48
CA ASN A 70 18.76 9.87 -17.13
C ASN A 70 19.06 9.77 -15.64
N ALA A 71 18.13 9.28 -14.81
CA ALA A 71 18.40 9.05 -13.38
C ALA A 71 19.00 7.64 -13.18
N ASP A 72 20.25 7.43 -13.59
CA ASP A 72 20.89 6.11 -13.65
C ASP A 72 21.44 5.57 -12.31
N ASP A 73 21.44 6.37 -11.24
CA ASP A 73 22.12 6.02 -9.98
C ASP A 73 21.21 5.35 -8.92
N LEU A 74 19.95 5.11 -9.22
CA LEU A 74 19.01 4.53 -8.24
C LEU A 74 18.73 3.06 -8.54
N PRO A 75 18.60 2.21 -7.50
CA PRO A 75 18.16 0.82 -7.71
C PRO A 75 16.90 0.79 -8.56
N GLY A 76 16.93 0.09 -9.68
CA GLY A 76 15.86 0.07 -10.65
C GLY A 76 14.92 -1.11 -10.48
N TYR A 77 13.64 -0.87 -10.78
CA TYR A 77 12.63 -1.89 -10.99
C TYR A 77 12.12 -1.76 -12.43
N GLU A 78 11.87 -2.88 -13.08
CA GLU A 78 11.34 -2.91 -14.45
C GLU A 78 9.94 -3.50 -14.48
N LEU A 79 8.99 -2.75 -15.02
CA LEU A 79 7.63 -3.20 -15.27
C LEU A 79 7.40 -3.27 -16.77
N GLN A 80 7.04 -4.44 -17.27
CA GLN A 80 6.82 -4.68 -18.70
C GLN A 80 5.37 -5.11 -18.93
N PHE A 81 4.64 -4.39 -19.76
CA PHE A 81 3.22 -4.62 -20.04
C PHE A 81 3.01 -4.93 -21.52
N ALA A 82 2.54 -6.13 -21.80
CA ALA A 82 2.10 -6.52 -23.12
C ALA A 82 0.59 -6.71 -23.14
N VAL A 83 -0.12 -5.94 -23.95
CA VAL A 83 -1.50 -6.23 -24.33
C VAL A 83 -1.43 -7.17 -25.53
N ASP A 84 -1.99 -8.36 -25.35
CA ASP A 84 -1.99 -9.44 -26.34
C ASP A 84 -3.31 -9.42 -27.13
N PRO A 85 -3.30 -8.98 -28.41
CA PRO A 85 -4.50 -8.91 -29.21
C PRO A 85 -5.11 -10.28 -29.57
N GLY A 86 -4.32 -11.34 -29.41
CA GLY A 86 -4.80 -12.73 -29.66
C GLY A 86 -5.59 -13.33 -28.51
N ARG A 87 -5.67 -12.64 -27.34
CA ARG A 87 -6.51 -13.09 -26.23
C ARG A 87 -7.97 -12.76 -26.48
N GLU A 88 -8.86 -13.71 -26.16
CA GLU A 88 -10.31 -13.48 -26.24
C GLU A 88 -10.75 -12.30 -25.38
N THR A 89 -11.71 -11.54 -25.91
CA THR A 89 -12.21 -10.33 -25.29
C THR A 89 -13.58 -10.59 -24.66
N THR A 90 -13.61 -11.34 -23.56
CA THR A 90 -14.79 -11.36 -22.70
C THR A 90 -14.77 -10.15 -21.77
N ASP A 91 -15.94 -9.67 -21.40
CA ASP A 91 -16.03 -8.56 -20.43
C ASP A 91 -15.32 -8.91 -19.14
N VAL A 92 -14.62 -7.92 -18.60
CA VAL A 92 -13.89 -8.04 -17.33
C VAL A 92 -14.86 -7.78 -16.20
N PRO A 93 -15.01 -8.70 -15.24
CA PRO A 93 -15.88 -8.48 -14.09
C PRO A 93 -15.33 -7.37 -13.19
N ASP A 94 -16.21 -6.57 -12.61
CA ASP A 94 -15.82 -5.48 -11.71
C ASP A 94 -15.11 -6.00 -10.44
N ASP A 95 -15.45 -7.21 -10.02
CA ASP A 95 -14.82 -7.92 -8.90
C ASP A 95 -13.64 -8.80 -9.33
N LEU A 96 -12.89 -8.40 -10.36
CA LEU A 96 -11.75 -9.17 -10.91
C LEU A 96 -10.82 -9.71 -9.81
N SER A 97 -10.67 -9.01 -8.70
CA SER A 97 -9.83 -9.42 -7.58
C SER A 97 -10.25 -10.77 -6.97
N THR A 98 -11.52 -11.14 -7.04
CA THR A 98 -12.05 -12.44 -6.56
C THR A 98 -11.72 -13.59 -7.51
N HIS A 99 -11.45 -13.28 -8.77
CA HIS A 99 -11.07 -14.24 -9.81
C HIS A 99 -9.55 -14.43 -9.90
N MET A 100 -8.78 -13.58 -9.23
CA MET A 100 -7.32 -13.67 -9.26
C MET A 100 -6.82 -14.78 -8.35
N ARG A 101 -5.90 -15.57 -8.88
CA ARG A 101 -5.10 -16.53 -8.13
C ARG A 101 -3.71 -15.97 -7.91
N ARG A 102 -3.18 -16.17 -6.72
CA ARG A 102 -1.82 -15.76 -6.36
C ARG A 102 -1.02 -16.96 -5.97
N PHE A 103 0.14 -17.12 -6.60
CA PHE A 103 1.09 -18.19 -6.34
C PHE A 103 2.44 -17.55 -6.12
N GLY A 104 3.11 -17.88 -5.03
CA GLY A 104 4.41 -17.32 -4.73
C GLY A 104 5.29 -18.32 -4.00
N GLY A 105 6.58 -18.09 -4.04
CA GLY A 105 7.58 -18.84 -3.31
C GLY A 105 8.99 -18.35 -3.61
N GLY A 106 9.76 -18.12 -2.56
CA GLY A 106 11.11 -17.60 -2.70
C GLY A 106 11.13 -16.23 -3.38
N ASP A 107 11.78 -16.16 -4.53
CA ASP A 107 12.01 -14.91 -5.25
C ASP A 107 10.95 -14.56 -6.32
N TRP A 108 9.84 -15.26 -6.39
CA TRP A 108 8.86 -15.04 -7.45
C TRP A 108 7.42 -15.02 -6.93
N LEU A 109 6.59 -14.26 -7.65
CA LEU A 109 5.14 -14.20 -7.46
C LEU A 109 4.45 -14.23 -8.83
N LEU A 110 3.41 -15.05 -8.95
CA LEU A 110 2.50 -15.04 -10.07
C LEU A 110 1.14 -14.54 -9.60
N ILE A 111 0.57 -13.62 -10.36
CA ILE A 111 -0.84 -13.22 -10.28
C ILE A 111 -1.49 -13.70 -11.57
N ASP A 112 -2.49 -14.57 -11.46
CA ASP A 112 -3.21 -15.15 -12.60
C ASP A 112 -4.68 -14.72 -12.53
N ALA A 113 -5.12 -13.94 -13.50
CA ALA A 113 -6.49 -13.54 -13.74
C ALA A 113 -7.14 -14.31 -14.90
N GLY A 114 -6.65 -15.49 -15.20
CA GLY A 114 -7.16 -16.37 -16.26
C GLY A 114 -7.05 -15.76 -17.66
N ILE A 115 -8.19 -15.72 -18.37
CA ILE A 115 -8.25 -15.19 -19.75
C ILE A 115 -7.95 -13.68 -19.84
N TRP A 116 -8.19 -12.93 -18.76
CA TRP A 116 -8.00 -11.48 -18.78
C TRP A 116 -6.55 -11.04 -18.65
N GLY A 117 -5.72 -11.84 -17.97
CA GLY A 117 -4.31 -11.52 -17.87
C GLY A 117 -3.55 -12.25 -16.80
N SER A 118 -2.27 -11.96 -16.73
CA SER A 118 -1.37 -12.46 -15.69
C SER A 118 -0.23 -11.49 -15.44
N ALA A 119 0.33 -11.52 -14.24
CA ALA A 119 1.56 -10.84 -13.90
C ALA A 119 2.55 -11.84 -13.28
N HIS A 120 3.76 -11.87 -13.79
CA HIS A 120 4.89 -12.61 -13.23
C HIS A 120 5.90 -11.64 -12.66
N ILE A 121 6.30 -11.83 -11.41
CA ILE A 121 7.20 -10.95 -10.67
C ILE A 121 8.41 -11.77 -10.25
N ASP A 122 9.60 -11.28 -10.60
CA ASP A 122 10.87 -11.77 -10.10
C ASP A 122 11.43 -10.74 -9.12
N LEU A 123 11.36 -11.05 -7.83
CA LEU A 123 11.79 -10.16 -6.74
C LEU A 123 13.30 -9.97 -6.73
N ARG A 124 14.07 -10.98 -7.16
CA ARG A 124 15.53 -10.91 -7.21
C ARG A 124 16.01 -10.08 -8.38
N ALA A 125 15.42 -10.30 -9.56
CA ALA A 125 15.70 -9.50 -10.74
C ALA A 125 15.05 -8.11 -10.70
N ARG A 126 14.14 -7.87 -9.75
CA ARG A 126 13.35 -6.63 -9.63
C ARG A 126 12.54 -6.31 -10.87
N THR A 127 11.96 -7.34 -11.47
CA THR A 127 11.18 -7.22 -12.71
C THR A 127 9.76 -7.72 -12.52
N ALA A 128 8.82 -7.13 -13.24
CA ALA A 128 7.46 -7.63 -13.35
C ALA A 128 6.99 -7.61 -14.80
N HIS A 129 6.43 -8.71 -15.25
CA HIS A 129 5.95 -8.90 -16.61
C HIS A 129 4.44 -9.11 -16.58
N PHE A 130 3.71 -8.24 -17.25
CA PHE A 130 2.26 -8.30 -17.36
C PHE A 130 1.86 -8.70 -18.78
N ILE A 131 0.96 -9.66 -18.89
CA ILE A 131 0.31 -10.02 -20.17
C ILE A 131 -1.17 -9.81 -19.96
N LEU A 132 -1.75 -8.86 -20.67
CA LEU A 132 -3.13 -8.40 -20.49
C LEU A 132 -3.95 -8.69 -21.75
N SER A 133 -5.24 -8.98 -21.57
CA SER A 133 -6.20 -8.99 -22.67
C SER A 133 -6.55 -7.55 -23.09
N PRO A 134 -7.01 -7.32 -24.32
CA PRO A 134 -7.53 -6.02 -24.74
C PRO A 134 -8.73 -5.54 -23.91
N ALA A 135 -9.53 -6.46 -23.37
CA ALA A 135 -10.63 -6.13 -22.48
C ALA A 135 -10.12 -5.53 -21.16
N LEU A 136 -9.13 -6.17 -20.52
CA LEU A 136 -8.54 -5.66 -19.28
C LEU A 136 -7.76 -4.36 -19.51
N ALA A 137 -7.13 -4.20 -20.67
CA ALA A 137 -6.41 -2.96 -21.01
C ALA A 137 -7.32 -1.72 -21.05
N ARG A 138 -8.63 -1.89 -21.26
CA ARG A 138 -9.63 -0.81 -21.18
C ARG A 138 -10.06 -0.47 -19.74
N ARG A 139 -9.56 -1.19 -18.74
CA ARG A 139 -9.92 -1.05 -17.33
C ARG A 139 -8.69 -0.73 -16.47
N PRO A 140 -8.11 0.48 -16.61
CA PRO A 140 -6.93 0.90 -15.84
C PRO A 140 -7.19 0.89 -14.32
N ASP A 141 -8.43 1.06 -13.88
CA ASP A 141 -8.87 0.91 -12.49
C ASP A 141 -8.58 -0.50 -11.93
N LEU A 142 -8.90 -1.54 -12.70
CA LEU A 142 -8.65 -2.93 -12.30
C LEU A 142 -7.15 -3.30 -12.39
N ILE A 143 -6.45 -2.82 -13.41
CA ILE A 143 -4.99 -2.97 -13.51
C ILE A 143 -4.30 -2.29 -12.32
N SER A 144 -4.75 -1.10 -11.96
CA SER A 144 -4.28 -0.33 -10.81
C SER A 144 -4.29 -1.15 -9.51
N SER A 145 -5.37 -1.87 -9.25
CA SER A 145 -5.48 -2.76 -8.08
C SER A 145 -4.43 -3.87 -8.07
N CYS A 146 -4.12 -4.45 -9.24
CA CYS A 146 -3.02 -5.42 -9.40
C CYS A 146 -1.66 -4.79 -9.18
N MET A 147 -1.42 -3.61 -9.74
CA MET A 147 -0.14 -2.91 -9.64
C MET A 147 0.24 -2.59 -8.21
N ASN A 148 -0.72 -2.22 -7.37
CA ASN A 148 -0.48 -2.03 -5.94
C ASN A 148 0.17 -3.28 -5.31
N THR A 149 -0.37 -4.45 -5.59
CA THR A 149 0.19 -5.71 -5.08
C THR A 149 1.60 -5.96 -5.61
N VAL A 150 1.84 -5.70 -6.90
CA VAL A 150 3.15 -5.89 -7.54
C VAL A 150 4.19 -4.95 -6.94
N ILE A 151 3.88 -3.67 -6.86
CA ILE A 151 4.78 -2.65 -6.29
C ILE A 151 5.11 -3.00 -4.84
N LEU A 152 4.12 -3.33 -4.02
CA LEU A 152 4.34 -3.77 -2.64
C LEU A 152 5.32 -4.94 -2.56
N ASN A 153 5.12 -5.99 -3.36
CA ASN A 153 5.98 -7.18 -3.32
C ASN A 153 7.41 -6.87 -3.79
N LEU A 154 7.58 -6.04 -4.82
CA LEU A 154 8.90 -5.60 -5.25
C LEU A 154 9.64 -4.86 -4.15
N PHE A 155 8.95 -3.97 -3.40
CA PHE A 155 9.57 -3.21 -2.31
C PHE A 155 9.80 -4.04 -1.06
N ILE A 156 8.90 -4.93 -0.68
CA ILE A 156 9.10 -5.87 0.44
C ILE A 156 10.31 -6.76 0.17
N GLY A 157 10.53 -7.14 -1.08
CA GLY A 157 11.69 -7.90 -1.53
C GLY A 157 13.01 -7.12 -1.53
N SER A 158 13.03 -5.84 -1.06
CA SER A 158 14.21 -4.98 -1.06
C SER A 158 14.67 -4.71 0.36
N ALA A 159 15.95 -4.95 0.65
CA ALA A 159 16.55 -4.55 1.92
C ALA A 159 16.55 -3.03 2.09
N GLY A 160 16.39 -2.56 3.32
CA GLY A 160 16.42 -1.14 3.67
C GLY A 160 15.08 -0.41 3.54
N ALA A 161 13.96 -1.14 3.42
CA ALA A 161 12.61 -0.60 3.45
C ALA A 161 11.71 -1.44 4.37
N GLY A 162 11.69 -1.13 5.66
CA GLY A 162 10.74 -1.73 6.60
C GLY A 162 9.30 -1.35 6.22
N MET A 163 8.34 -2.26 6.38
CA MET A 163 6.95 -1.97 6.10
C MET A 163 6.05 -2.37 7.26
N LEU A 164 5.16 -1.46 7.64
CA LEU A 164 4.24 -1.61 8.75
C LEU A 164 2.80 -1.36 8.32
N HIS A 165 1.90 -2.27 8.63
CA HIS A 165 0.46 -2.04 8.43
C HIS A 165 -0.09 -1.17 9.56
N ALA A 166 -0.11 0.14 9.33
CA ALA A 166 -0.54 1.15 10.29
C ALA A 166 -1.26 2.31 9.60
N SER A 167 -2.13 3.02 10.32
CA SER A 167 -2.53 4.37 9.94
C SER A 167 -1.49 5.34 10.49
N CYS A 168 -1.04 6.27 9.64
CA CYS A 168 -0.06 7.29 10.01
C CYS A 168 -0.61 8.68 9.75
N LEU A 169 -0.61 9.51 10.78
CA LEU A 169 -1.08 10.89 10.75
C LEU A 169 0.00 11.84 11.29
N LEU A 170 -0.03 13.05 10.78
CA LEU A 170 0.82 14.15 11.22
C LEU A 170 -0.06 15.22 11.88
N LYS A 171 0.35 15.72 13.03
CA LYS A 171 -0.24 16.91 13.60
C LYS A 171 0.09 18.11 12.71
N GLU A 172 -0.77 19.13 12.71
CA GLU A 172 -0.47 20.39 12.06
C GLU A 172 0.88 20.95 12.56
N GLY A 173 1.72 21.42 11.62
CA GLY A 173 3.11 21.80 11.93
C GLY A 173 4.14 20.71 11.75
N GLY A 174 3.74 19.42 11.69
CA GLY A 174 4.65 18.29 11.39
C GLY A 174 5.60 17.88 12.52
N GLU A 175 5.44 18.46 13.71
CA GLU A 175 6.34 18.23 14.85
C GLU A 175 6.07 16.88 15.56
N ARG A 176 4.88 16.33 15.36
CA ARG A 176 4.43 15.09 15.99
C ARG A 176 3.77 14.17 14.98
N MET A 177 4.10 12.89 15.09
CA MET A 177 3.58 11.83 14.24
C MET A 177 2.89 10.77 15.08
N LEU A 178 1.70 10.37 14.64
CA LEU A 178 0.91 9.32 15.26
C LEU A 178 0.83 8.12 14.32
N LEU A 179 1.32 6.96 14.77
CA LEU A 179 1.14 5.67 14.12
C LEU A 179 0.17 4.80 14.94
N MET A 180 -0.89 4.35 14.31
CA MET A 180 -1.87 3.47 14.94
C MET A 180 -1.83 2.08 14.31
N MET A 181 -1.57 1.08 15.13
CA MET A 181 -1.65 -0.33 14.77
C MET A 181 -2.86 -0.98 15.42
N ALA A 182 -3.50 -1.88 14.71
CA ALA A 182 -4.64 -2.62 15.24
C ALA A 182 -4.91 -3.87 14.40
N PRO A 183 -5.49 -4.92 14.96
CA PRO A 183 -6.05 -6.01 14.20
C PRO A 183 -7.07 -5.55 13.17
N HIS A 184 -7.39 -6.41 12.21
CA HIS A 184 -8.43 -6.10 11.22
C HIS A 184 -9.77 -5.76 11.90
N ASN A 185 -10.48 -4.79 11.33
CA ASN A 185 -11.82 -4.38 11.78
C ASN A 185 -11.90 -3.76 13.20
N THR A 186 -10.79 -3.33 13.77
CA THR A 186 -10.74 -2.71 15.12
C THR A 186 -11.06 -1.20 15.12
N GLY A 187 -11.29 -0.58 13.94
CA GLY A 187 -11.66 0.84 13.86
C GLY A 187 -10.52 1.79 13.49
N LYS A 188 -9.37 1.28 13.04
CA LYS A 188 -8.20 2.07 12.61
C LYS A 188 -8.58 3.17 11.62
N SER A 189 -9.21 2.81 10.50
CA SER A 189 -9.66 3.75 9.46
C SER A 189 -10.69 4.77 9.97
N THR A 190 -11.58 4.35 10.86
CA THR A 190 -12.57 5.25 11.49
C THR A 190 -11.88 6.29 12.37
N THR A 191 -10.92 5.85 13.19
CA THR A 191 -10.15 6.73 14.08
C THR A 191 -9.31 7.70 13.23
N ALA A 192 -8.64 7.20 12.18
CA ALA A 192 -7.87 8.04 11.26
C ALA A 192 -8.75 9.12 10.61
N LEU A 193 -9.94 8.76 10.11
CA LEU A 193 -10.85 9.74 9.50
C LEU A 193 -11.33 10.80 10.49
N ARG A 194 -11.64 10.41 11.74
CA ARG A 194 -12.03 11.36 12.79
C ARG A 194 -10.92 12.36 13.11
N LEU A 195 -9.66 11.90 13.15
CA LEU A 195 -8.50 12.77 13.34
C LEU A 195 -8.24 13.67 12.13
N VAL A 196 -8.44 13.17 10.91
CA VAL A 196 -8.39 14.01 9.70
C VAL A 196 -9.44 15.13 9.75
N GLN A 197 -10.66 14.81 10.19
CA GLN A 197 -11.72 15.81 10.37
C GLN A 197 -11.38 16.85 11.45
N ALA A 198 -10.55 16.46 12.42
CA ALA A 198 -10.04 17.36 13.47
C ALA A 198 -8.76 18.12 13.07
N GLY A 199 -8.32 18.06 11.80
CA GLY A 199 -7.20 18.84 11.28
C GLY A 199 -5.86 18.11 11.18
N TYR A 200 -5.81 16.80 11.47
CA TYR A 200 -4.59 16.00 11.23
C TYR A 200 -4.41 15.72 9.74
N ARG A 201 -3.18 15.68 9.29
CA ARG A 201 -2.83 15.29 7.91
C ARG A 201 -2.56 13.79 7.85
N LEU A 202 -3.20 13.11 6.91
CA LEU A 202 -3.05 11.68 6.70
C LEU A 202 -1.87 11.40 5.78
N LEU A 203 -0.88 10.64 6.26
CA LEU A 203 0.15 10.05 5.42
C LEU A 203 -0.41 8.79 4.74
N THR A 204 -1.03 7.89 5.50
CA THR A 204 -1.71 6.69 4.99
C THR A 204 -2.63 6.09 6.05
N ASP A 205 -3.64 5.33 5.59
CA ASP A 205 -4.49 4.46 6.44
C ASP A 205 -4.24 2.95 6.19
N SER A 206 -3.17 2.61 5.53
CA SER A 206 -2.90 1.22 5.16
C SER A 206 -1.49 0.77 5.51
N MET A 207 -0.49 1.26 4.79
CA MET A 207 0.89 0.83 4.95
C MET A 207 1.84 2.00 5.03
N VAL A 208 2.79 1.88 5.94
CA VAL A 208 3.88 2.84 6.11
C VAL A 208 5.17 2.14 5.74
N PHE A 209 5.91 2.72 4.80
CA PHE A 209 7.30 2.33 4.55
C PHE A 209 8.23 3.18 5.41
N VAL A 210 9.17 2.51 6.03
CA VAL A 210 10.23 3.11 6.87
C VAL A 210 11.56 2.86 6.18
N ARG A 211 12.33 3.88 5.92
CA ARG A 211 13.67 3.74 5.33
C ARG A 211 14.66 4.71 5.96
N GLU A 212 15.94 4.31 6.00
CA GLU A 212 17.04 5.22 6.33
C GLU A 212 17.51 5.98 5.09
N THR A 213 17.82 7.25 5.30
CA THR A 213 18.44 8.13 4.29
C THR A 213 19.60 8.90 4.94
N SER A 214 20.38 9.60 4.13
CA SER A 214 21.42 10.50 4.65
C SER A 214 20.88 11.64 5.52
N ALA A 215 19.59 11.96 5.38
CA ALA A 215 18.92 13.00 6.16
C ALA A 215 18.23 12.45 7.42
N GLY A 216 18.24 11.13 7.65
CA GLY A 216 17.57 10.44 8.75
C GLY A 216 16.50 9.46 8.28
N THR A 217 15.77 8.93 9.23
CA THR A 217 14.65 8.00 8.96
C THR A 217 13.51 8.73 8.25
N GLN A 218 13.02 8.17 7.18
CA GLN A 218 11.85 8.66 6.44
C GLN A 218 10.70 7.68 6.50
N LEU A 219 9.48 8.23 6.58
CA LEU A 219 8.23 7.50 6.41
C LEU A 219 7.54 7.90 5.11
N LEU A 220 6.89 6.91 4.49
CA LEU A 220 6.16 7.09 3.26
C LEU A 220 4.87 6.26 3.30
N GLY A 221 3.74 6.89 2.98
CA GLY A 221 2.44 6.24 2.96
C GLY A 221 2.16 5.47 1.67
N PHE A 222 1.43 4.35 1.80
CA PHE A 222 0.98 3.56 0.67
C PHE A 222 -0.33 2.80 0.95
N PRO A 223 -1.38 2.91 0.13
CA PRO A 223 -1.60 4.01 -0.82
C PRO A 223 -1.81 5.34 -0.09
N VAL A 224 -1.53 6.44 -0.77
CA VAL A 224 -1.70 7.78 -0.20
C VAL A 224 -3.15 8.23 -0.29
N GLY A 225 -3.66 8.85 0.79
CA GLY A 225 -4.92 9.56 0.82
C GLY A 225 -6.19 8.71 0.67
N ARG A 226 -6.09 7.38 0.68
CA ARG A 226 -7.25 6.50 0.61
C ARG A 226 -7.60 5.92 1.97
N ILE A 227 -8.88 6.05 2.36
CA ILE A 227 -9.46 5.44 3.56
C ILE A 227 -10.57 4.50 3.14
N LYS A 228 -10.60 3.28 3.73
CA LYS A 228 -11.64 2.29 3.46
C LYS A 228 -12.58 2.16 4.64
N LEU A 229 -13.85 2.50 4.42
CA LEU A 229 -14.89 2.49 5.43
C LEU A 229 -15.81 1.27 5.25
N ARG A 230 -16.19 0.64 6.36
CA ARG A 230 -17.22 -0.38 6.38
C ARG A 230 -18.60 0.26 6.25
N ALA A 231 -19.61 -0.53 5.87
CA ALA A 231 -20.97 -0.03 5.67
C ALA A 231 -21.61 0.58 6.93
N ASP A 232 -21.29 0.07 8.12
CA ASP A 232 -21.75 0.63 9.40
C ASP A 232 -21.11 2.00 9.66
N VAL A 233 -19.79 2.11 9.48
CA VAL A 233 -19.03 3.35 9.62
C VAL A 233 -19.44 4.39 8.57
N ARG A 234 -19.66 3.96 7.31
CA ARG A 234 -20.19 4.84 6.27
C ARG A 234 -21.46 5.55 6.71
N ARG A 235 -22.41 4.82 7.30
CA ARG A 235 -23.67 5.41 7.79
C ARG A 235 -23.44 6.47 8.86
N GLU A 236 -22.54 6.22 9.81
CA GLU A 236 -22.18 7.18 10.86
C GLU A 236 -21.54 8.44 10.26
N VAL A 237 -20.61 8.28 9.33
CA VAL A 237 -19.86 9.37 8.69
C VAL A 237 -20.77 10.23 7.81
N VAL A 238 -21.64 9.60 7.01
CA VAL A 238 -22.62 10.31 6.17
C VAL A 238 -23.67 11.05 7.03
N ALA A 239 -24.10 10.45 8.13
CA ALA A 239 -25.03 11.10 9.06
C ALA A 239 -24.40 12.35 9.72
N ALA A 240 -23.09 12.33 9.97
CA ALA A 240 -22.36 13.46 10.52
C ALA A 240 -22.05 14.54 9.45
N ASN A 241 -21.84 14.15 8.22
CA ASN A 241 -21.55 15.03 7.08
C ASN A 241 -22.06 14.43 5.76
N ALA A 242 -23.26 14.84 5.35
CA ALA A 242 -23.88 14.32 4.13
C ALA A 242 -23.09 14.61 2.84
N ALA A 243 -22.31 15.69 2.79
CA ALA A 243 -21.51 16.04 1.62
C ALA A 243 -20.40 15.01 1.30
N ILE A 244 -20.02 14.14 2.25
CA ILE A 244 -19.02 13.10 2.01
C ILE A 244 -19.56 11.96 1.13
N GLU A 245 -20.89 11.79 1.04
CA GLU A 245 -21.51 10.64 0.37
C GLU A 245 -21.17 10.57 -1.11
N GLU A 246 -21.09 11.71 -1.79
CA GLU A 246 -20.73 11.80 -3.21
C GLU A 246 -19.29 11.36 -3.52
N TRP A 247 -18.42 11.29 -2.49
CA TRP A 247 -17.02 10.92 -2.60
C TRP A 247 -16.73 9.47 -2.19
N LEU A 248 -17.76 8.74 -1.77
CA LEU A 248 -17.66 7.35 -1.31
C LEU A 248 -17.93 6.40 -2.46
N GLU A 249 -16.89 5.70 -2.90
CA GLU A 249 -16.96 4.70 -3.96
C GLU A 249 -17.06 3.29 -3.35
N PRO A 250 -18.03 2.46 -3.77
CA PRO A 250 -18.11 1.07 -3.31
C PRO A 250 -16.91 0.27 -3.81
N GLU A 251 -16.32 -0.55 -2.95
CA GLU A 251 -15.18 -1.40 -3.25
C GLU A 251 -15.39 -2.77 -2.59
N GLU A 252 -15.39 -3.83 -3.38
CA GLU A 252 -15.46 -5.21 -2.87
C GLU A 252 -14.08 -5.66 -2.36
N VAL A 253 -14.01 -5.99 -1.07
CA VAL A 253 -12.78 -6.47 -0.44
C VAL A 253 -13.07 -7.75 0.34
N ARG A 254 -12.56 -8.88 -0.13
CA ARG A 254 -12.71 -10.18 0.54
C ARG A 254 -14.16 -10.52 0.91
N SER A 255 -15.08 -10.36 -0.05
CA SER A 255 -16.52 -10.60 0.12
C SER A 255 -17.23 -9.64 1.09
N GLU A 256 -16.62 -8.54 1.46
CA GLU A 256 -17.25 -7.44 2.21
C GLU A 256 -17.29 -6.19 1.33
N THR A 257 -18.46 -5.57 1.20
CA THR A 257 -18.58 -4.26 0.56
C THR A 257 -18.02 -3.21 1.51
N LYS A 258 -16.91 -2.58 1.13
CA LYS A 258 -16.35 -1.40 1.76
C LYS A 258 -16.60 -0.18 0.88
N HIS A 259 -16.47 0.99 1.45
CA HIS A 259 -16.55 2.24 0.71
C HIS A 259 -15.19 2.93 0.80
N SER A 260 -14.60 3.18 -0.35
CA SER A 260 -13.32 3.89 -0.45
C SER A 260 -13.57 5.39 -0.52
N LEU A 261 -12.88 6.15 0.30
CA LEU A 261 -12.84 7.61 0.27
C LEU A 261 -11.45 8.05 -0.19
N ASP A 262 -11.36 8.73 -1.31
CA ASP A 262 -10.12 9.34 -1.77
C ASP A 262 -10.04 10.80 -1.26
N LEU A 263 -9.30 11.00 -0.17
CA LEU A 263 -9.10 12.31 0.44
C LEU A 263 -8.35 13.28 -0.47
N ARG A 264 -7.55 12.80 -1.44
CA ARG A 264 -6.85 13.68 -2.40
C ARG A 264 -7.84 14.46 -3.27
N ARG A 265 -9.03 13.90 -3.48
CA ARG A 265 -10.14 14.54 -4.20
C ARG A 265 -11.06 15.30 -3.28
N TYR A 266 -11.34 14.73 -2.11
CA TYR A 266 -12.32 15.29 -1.16
C TYR A 266 -11.74 16.41 -0.30
N ARG A 267 -10.53 16.21 0.27
CA ARG A 267 -9.84 17.18 1.15
C ARG A 267 -8.32 17.08 0.96
N PRO A 268 -7.79 17.52 -0.20
CA PRO A 268 -6.38 17.39 -0.55
C PRO A 268 -5.42 18.01 0.48
N GLU A 269 -5.86 19.08 1.16
CA GLU A 269 -5.09 19.75 2.21
C GLU A 269 -4.82 18.85 3.43
N CYS A 270 -5.65 17.83 3.64
CA CYS A 270 -5.49 16.86 4.73
C CYS A 270 -4.61 15.67 4.36
N VAL A 271 -3.98 15.66 3.17
CA VAL A 271 -3.16 14.55 2.70
C VAL A 271 -1.69 14.93 2.69
N GLN A 272 -0.86 14.07 3.26
CA GLN A 272 0.59 14.12 3.11
C GLN A 272 1.00 13.15 2.02
N SER A 273 1.27 13.67 0.82
CA SER A 273 1.60 12.84 -0.36
C SER A 273 3.07 12.46 -0.41
N GLU A 274 3.95 13.30 0.11
CA GLU A 274 5.38 13.10 0.06
C GLU A 274 5.91 12.33 1.27
N ALA A 275 7.09 11.73 1.11
CA ALA A 275 7.82 11.16 2.22
C ALA A 275 8.15 12.24 3.26
N VAL A 276 8.06 11.89 4.53
CA VAL A 276 8.39 12.78 5.64
C VAL A 276 9.56 12.23 6.44
N LEU A 277 10.45 13.12 6.87
CA LEU A 277 11.41 12.77 7.91
C LEU A 277 10.66 12.47 9.20
N VAL A 278 11.10 11.44 9.91
CA VAL A 278 10.55 11.12 11.23
C VAL A 278 10.80 12.31 12.15
N PRO A 279 9.74 12.93 12.71
CA PRO A 279 9.91 14.05 13.62
C PRO A 279 10.50 13.57 14.96
N PRO A 280 10.97 14.48 15.81
CA PRO A 280 11.48 14.14 17.13
C PRO A 280 10.47 13.41 18.03
N CYS A 281 9.18 13.67 17.83
CA CYS A 281 8.10 13.08 18.60
C CYS A 281 7.28 12.11 17.74
N VAL A 282 7.36 10.83 18.06
CA VAL A 282 6.56 9.76 17.42
C VAL A 282 5.77 9.04 18.49
N ASP A 283 4.46 8.92 18.28
CA ASP A 283 3.57 8.12 19.11
C ASP A 283 3.20 6.82 18.39
N LEU A 284 3.50 5.70 18.98
CA LEU A 284 3.07 4.38 18.53
C LEU A 284 1.90 3.89 19.38
N CYS A 285 0.72 3.82 18.79
CA CYS A 285 -0.49 3.44 19.48
C CYS A 285 -0.99 2.06 19.07
N LEU A 286 -1.15 1.18 20.05
CA LEU A 286 -1.94 -0.04 19.92
C LEU A 286 -3.41 0.33 20.10
N LEU A 287 -4.16 0.35 19.00
CA LEU A 287 -5.54 0.79 18.98
C LEU A 287 -6.48 -0.36 19.36
N GLU A 288 -7.38 -0.07 20.28
CA GLU A 288 -8.50 -0.93 20.67
C GLU A 288 -9.81 -0.14 20.57
N ARG A 289 -10.88 -0.76 20.08
CA ARG A 289 -12.23 -0.18 20.07
C ARG A 289 -13.00 -0.64 21.28
N THR A 290 -13.46 0.28 22.11
CA THR A 290 -14.14 -0.06 23.37
C THR A 290 -15.66 0.00 23.29
N GLY A 291 -16.24 0.68 22.33
CA GLY A 291 -17.68 0.99 22.27
C GLY A 291 -18.17 1.97 23.36
N LYS A 292 -17.26 2.47 24.22
CA LYS A 292 -17.56 3.53 25.20
C LYS A 292 -17.57 4.89 24.52
N LEU A 293 -18.13 5.90 25.19
CA LEU A 293 -18.08 7.29 24.72
C LEU A 293 -16.63 7.83 24.82
N GLU A 294 -16.03 7.66 25.99
CA GLU A 294 -14.73 8.21 26.33
C GLU A 294 -13.57 7.41 25.72
N THR A 295 -12.58 8.13 25.26
CA THR A 295 -11.28 7.60 24.85
C THR A 295 -10.34 7.61 26.04
N THR A 296 -9.56 6.55 26.19
CA THR A 296 -8.53 6.47 27.22
C THR A 296 -7.19 6.08 26.63
N LEU A 297 -6.12 6.58 27.24
CA LEU A 297 -4.74 6.33 26.86
C LEU A 297 -3.97 5.82 28.06
N ARG A 298 -3.15 4.82 27.85
CA ARG A 298 -2.21 4.32 28.87
C ARG A 298 -0.86 4.00 28.23
N PRO A 299 0.26 4.17 28.92
CA PRO A 299 1.56 3.73 28.43
C PRO A 299 1.54 2.23 28.05
N ALA A 300 2.27 1.88 27.01
CA ALA A 300 2.54 0.51 26.60
C ALA A 300 4.03 0.22 26.73
N LEU A 301 4.38 -1.04 26.99
CA LEU A 301 5.75 -1.48 26.97
C LEU A 301 6.25 -1.52 25.52
N ALA A 302 7.46 -1.05 25.24
CA ALA A 302 8.08 -1.10 23.93
C ALA A 302 8.10 -2.55 23.36
N GLN A 303 8.31 -3.55 24.22
CA GLN A 303 8.24 -4.95 23.84
C GLN A 303 6.86 -5.32 23.27
N THR A 304 5.76 -4.94 23.94
CA THR A 304 4.39 -5.21 23.46
C THR A 304 4.12 -4.54 22.12
N VAL A 305 4.63 -3.31 21.94
CA VAL A 305 4.52 -2.60 20.68
C VAL A 305 5.35 -3.28 19.59
N MET A 306 6.55 -3.77 19.91
CA MET A 306 7.39 -4.49 18.96
C MET A 306 6.76 -5.82 18.52
N GLU A 307 6.11 -6.56 19.42
CA GLU A 307 5.32 -7.75 19.07
C GLU A 307 4.21 -7.41 18.07
N ALA A 308 3.52 -6.29 18.28
CA ALA A 308 2.50 -5.81 17.34
C ALA A 308 3.10 -5.33 16.02
N VAL A 309 4.28 -4.70 16.01
CA VAL A 309 5.01 -4.32 14.81
C VAL A 309 5.34 -5.55 13.98
N VAL A 310 5.89 -6.60 14.57
CA VAL A 310 6.17 -7.87 13.88
C VAL A 310 4.89 -8.48 13.30
N ALA A 311 3.80 -8.50 14.07
CA ALA A 311 2.52 -9.04 13.61
C ALA A 311 1.85 -8.21 12.50
N ASN A 312 2.18 -6.92 12.40
CA ASN A 312 1.64 -5.99 11.39
C ASN A 312 2.65 -5.64 10.28
N SER A 313 3.87 -6.16 10.33
CA SER A 313 4.85 -6.01 9.24
C SER A 313 4.61 -7.05 8.15
N LEU A 314 5.01 -6.75 6.92
CA LEU A 314 5.04 -7.75 5.88
C LEU A 314 6.37 -8.51 5.95
N TYR A 315 6.23 -9.79 6.15
CA TYR A 315 7.34 -10.73 6.21
C TYR A 315 7.88 -11.04 4.80
N CYS A 316 9.20 -11.09 4.70
CA CYS A 316 9.91 -11.64 3.56
C CYS A 316 10.70 -12.86 4.04
N ASP A 317 10.55 -14.01 3.36
CA ASP A 317 11.21 -15.28 3.71
C ASP A 317 12.71 -15.34 3.33
N ARG A 318 13.32 -14.17 3.09
CA ARG A 318 14.77 -14.00 2.86
C ARG A 318 15.37 -13.20 4.01
N ASP A 319 16.18 -13.85 4.83
CA ASP A 319 16.78 -13.25 6.01
C ASP A 319 17.63 -12.01 5.68
N GLU A 320 18.34 -12.01 4.56
CA GLU A 320 19.16 -10.87 4.10
C GLU A 320 18.33 -9.61 3.75
N VAL A 321 17.02 -9.78 3.59
CA VAL A 321 16.07 -8.67 3.39
C VAL A 321 15.30 -8.39 4.67
N TRP A 322 14.78 -9.44 5.29
CA TRP A 322 13.91 -9.32 6.44
C TRP A 322 14.60 -8.73 7.68
N LEU A 323 15.79 -9.22 8.01
CA LEU A 323 16.50 -8.77 9.23
C LEU A 323 16.84 -7.28 9.18
N PRO A 324 17.43 -6.71 8.11
CA PRO A 324 17.63 -5.27 8.02
C PRO A 324 16.35 -4.44 8.09
N ASN A 325 15.26 -4.95 7.49
CA ASN A 325 13.97 -4.26 7.53
C ASN A 325 13.36 -4.28 8.93
N LEU A 326 13.49 -5.39 9.65
CA LEU A 326 13.06 -5.52 11.05
C LEU A 326 13.88 -4.60 11.98
N GLU A 327 15.17 -4.46 11.75
CA GLU A 327 16.03 -3.55 12.51
C GLU A 327 15.61 -2.08 12.33
N LEU A 328 15.20 -1.66 11.13
CA LEU A 328 14.63 -0.33 10.91
C LEU A 328 13.37 -0.10 11.74
N LEU A 329 12.48 -1.09 11.77
CA LEU A 329 11.24 -1.03 12.55
C LEU A 329 11.53 -1.02 14.06
N SER A 330 12.55 -1.76 14.52
CA SER A 330 12.98 -1.77 15.93
C SER A 330 13.46 -0.37 16.36
N ARG A 331 14.31 0.26 15.56
CA ARG A 331 14.77 1.62 15.83
C ARG A 331 13.64 2.64 15.89
N LEU A 332 12.61 2.49 15.03
CA LEU A 332 11.41 3.33 15.10
C LEU A 332 10.69 3.17 16.43
N VAL A 333 10.56 1.93 16.94
CA VAL A 333 9.92 1.66 18.24
C VAL A 333 10.74 2.19 19.40
N GLU A 334 12.08 2.03 19.35
CA GLU A 334 13.01 2.50 20.40
C GLU A 334 13.00 4.02 20.55
N GLY A 335 12.77 4.75 19.45
CA GLY A 335 12.69 6.21 19.42
C GLY A 335 11.30 6.79 19.68
N ALA A 336 10.28 5.96 19.91
CA ALA A 336 8.90 6.39 20.00
C ALA A 336 8.30 6.27 21.41
N ASP A 337 7.33 7.13 21.70
CA ASP A 337 6.45 6.96 22.85
C ASP A 337 5.38 5.91 22.53
N CYS A 338 5.25 4.90 23.39
CA CYS A 338 4.39 3.74 23.17
C CYS A 338 3.15 3.79 24.04
N PHE A 339 1.96 3.54 23.43
CA PHE A 339 0.68 3.63 24.12
C PHE A 339 -0.30 2.52 23.73
N HIS A 340 -1.22 2.22 24.63
CA HIS A 340 -2.51 1.62 24.34
C HIS A 340 -3.54 2.73 24.22
N LEU A 341 -4.21 2.82 23.07
CA LEU A 341 -5.28 3.77 22.79
C LEU A 341 -6.61 3.03 22.72
N ALA A 342 -7.42 3.15 23.75
CA ALA A 342 -8.76 2.60 23.80
C ALA A 342 -9.73 3.67 23.26
N ALA A 343 -9.98 3.64 21.95
CA ALA A 343 -10.76 4.65 21.26
C ALA A 343 -12.26 4.55 21.59
N GLY A 344 -12.80 5.64 22.09
CA GLY A 344 -14.22 5.85 22.30
C GLY A 344 -14.96 6.30 21.04
N THR A 345 -16.25 6.51 21.18
CA THR A 345 -17.10 7.00 20.06
C THR A 345 -17.18 8.53 20.02
N ASP A 346 -16.88 9.21 21.12
CA ASP A 346 -16.83 10.67 21.15
C ASP A 346 -15.55 11.21 20.53
N VAL A 347 -15.71 12.03 19.46
CA VAL A 347 -14.60 12.63 18.72
C VAL A 347 -13.83 13.64 19.55
N ALA A 348 -14.52 14.44 20.36
CA ALA A 348 -13.87 15.45 21.19
C ALA A 348 -12.99 14.79 22.27
N SER A 349 -13.46 13.70 22.87
CA SER A 349 -12.66 12.89 23.79
C SER A 349 -11.44 12.27 23.11
N LEU A 350 -11.59 11.74 21.88
CA LEU A 350 -10.47 11.19 21.11
C LEU A 350 -9.40 12.27 20.83
N VAL A 351 -9.81 13.42 20.32
CA VAL A 351 -8.89 14.51 19.97
C VAL A 351 -8.20 15.03 21.21
N GLY A 352 -8.94 15.31 22.30
CA GLY A 352 -8.37 15.79 23.55
C GLY A 352 -7.32 14.85 24.16
N VAL A 353 -7.55 13.51 24.07
CA VAL A 353 -6.57 12.52 24.53
C VAL A 353 -5.31 12.53 23.66
N ILE A 354 -5.46 12.58 22.33
CA ILE A 354 -4.32 12.59 21.40
C ILE A 354 -3.52 13.90 21.51
N GLU A 355 -4.19 15.04 21.69
CA GLU A 355 -3.50 16.33 21.91
C GLU A 355 -2.73 16.37 23.23
N GLY A 356 -3.30 15.81 24.29
CA GLY A 356 -2.64 15.69 25.58
C GLY A 356 -1.41 14.75 25.63
N MET A 357 -1.15 13.96 24.59
CA MET A 357 0.07 13.14 24.52
C MET A 357 1.35 13.99 24.53
N GLY A 358 1.30 15.22 24.03
CA GLY A 358 2.45 16.13 23.91
C GLY A 358 2.83 16.91 25.15
N GLU A 359 1.95 16.94 26.15
CA GLU A 359 2.09 17.82 27.33
C GLU A 359 2.66 17.09 28.57
N ARG A 360 3.20 15.89 28.41
CA ARG A 360 3.79 15.17 29.55
C ARG A 360 5.18 15.71 29.87
N PRO A 361 5.42 16.07 31.15
CA PRO A 361 6.68 16.61 31.61
C PRO A 361 7.84 15.60 31.55
#